data_a5f9683c6b4f39fdf46b8b65e95f3fef
#
_entry.id   a5f9683c6b4f39fdf46b8b65e95f3fef
#
_cell.length_a   1.000
_cell.length_b   1.000
_cell.length_c   1.000
_cell.angle_alpha   90.00
_cell.angle_beta   90.00
_cell.angle_gamma   90.00
#
_symmetry.space_group_name_H-M   'P 1'
#
loop_
_entity.id
_entity.type
_entity.pdbx_description
1 polymer ?
#
loop_
_entity_poly.entity_id
_entity_poly.type
_entity_poly.pdbx_seq_one_letter_code
_entity_poly.pdbx_strand_id
1 'polypeptide(L)'
;MNVGLNVHDNPGLREMKLRYGMGVASPADFLYFLMEAKCEMGELLTSKTTYVEVYAILACIVLVILIQMLRDGEATNVLHRIFVAMVSCVTVNIGVEAATWLLDGVPGRGIHLLVMLSNAANIVLMIVPSLLWLCYIIYYVTRDVQCLRRLIAPLGTALAYVIFLAASAPANGLLFTVDSLNTYHRGPWFLHPPLVGYTALACAAAVVIFNARRIPRREMFPLLGFLVLPLLGSILQSLVYGLSTTQAGTVLGLLLIYVSLQSQLRGTDYMTGLANRRQLDAVVERVVANPQPRQPTALLMIDVDDLKSINDTWGHVMGDRAIEQCAAILRKCFHYDDTVARYAGDEFVVVLKLQYPGDITTVMERLVQTARRMATPEGAPFALTISVGYALFPSAGVQTASDLYRLADRHMYEAKHRDRH
;
A
#
# COMPACT_ATOMS: atom_id res chain seq x y z
N MET A 1 8.43 41.19 29.58
CA MET A 1 9.70 40.48 29.42
C MET A 1 10.11 40.59 27.95
N ASN A 2 10.98 41.58 27.66
CA ASN A 2 11.54 41.81 26.33
C ASN A 2 12.65 40.76 26.09
N VAL A 3 12.42 39.79 25.26
CA VAL A 3 13.49 38.91 24.73
C VAL A 3 14.10 39.67 23.54
N GLY A 4 15.15 40.43 23.78
CA GLY A 4 15.99 41.05 22.76
C GLY A 4 16.73 39.94 21.99
N LEU A 5 16.20 39.53 20.82
CA LEU A 5 16.95 38.77 19.82
C LEU A 5 18.08 39.67 19.30
N ASN A 6 19.30 39.29 19.63
CA ASN A 6 20.54 39.98 19.23
C ASN A 6 20.73 39.69 17.70
N VAL A 7 20.24 40.61 16.87
CA VAL A 7 20.19 40.49 15.39
C VAL A 7 21.61 40.56 14.75
N HIS A 8 22.66 40.82 15.55
CA HIS A 8 24.02 41.06 15.03
C HIS A 8 24.87 39.82 14.77
N ASP A 9 24.47 38.63 15.26
CA ASP A 9 25.33 37.43 15.17
C ASP A 9 24.83 36.33 14.20
N ASN A 10 23.83 36.60 13.36
CA ASN A 10 23.37 35.64 12.37
C ASN A 10 24.15 35.80 11.06
N PRO A 11 24.95 34.77 10.61
CA PRO A 11 25.73 34.82 9.37
C PRO A 11 24.92 35.17 8.12
N GLY A 12 23.68 34.68 8.02
CA GLY A 12 22.77 34.97 6.91
C GLY A 12 22.35 36.42 6.81
N LEU A 13 22.15 37.10 7.97
CA LEU A 13 21.83 38.54 8.02
C LEU A 13 23.05 39.42 7.68
N ARG A 14 24.24 38.91 7.92
CA ARG A 14 25.51 39.59 7.55
C ARG A 14 25.76 39.54 6.05
N GLU A 15 25.48 38.43 5.43
CA GLU A 15 25.57 38.25 3.99
C GLU A 15 24.51 39.05 3.24
N MET A 16 23.29 39.17 3.78
CA MET A 16 22.21 40.03 3.31
C MET A 16 22.56 41.50 3.34
N LYS A 17 23.16 41.97 4.43
CA LYS A 17 23.62 43.35 4.57
C LYS A 17 24.70 43.70 3.56
N LEU A 18 25.57 42.74 3.21
CA LEU A 18 26.63 42.91 2.21
C LEU A 18 26.12 42.84 0.77
N ARG A 19 25.08 42.07 0.50
CA ARG A 19 24.55 41.85 -0.86
C ARG A 19 23.50 42.91 -1.26
N TYR A 20 22.67 43.36 -0.31
CA TYR A 20 21.49 44.21 -0.62
C TYR A 20 21.49 45.56 0.12
N GLY A 21 22.46 45.84 0.98
CA GLY A 21 22.55 47.15 1.66
C GLY A 21 21.42 47.46 2.65
N MET A 22 20.52 46.49 2.93
CA MET A 22 19.32 46.72 3.74
C MET A 22 19.45 46.12 5.14
N GLY A 23 19.06 46.87 6.15
CA GLY A 23 18.80 46.39 7.49
C GLY A 23 17.32 45.98 7.60
N VAL A 24 17.04 44.69 7.96
CA VAL A 24 15.67 44.25 8.25
C VAL A 24 15.20 44.93 9.52
N ALA A 25 14.44 46.01 9.36
CA ALA A 25 13.94 46.83 10.46
C ALA A 25 12.44 46.64 10.74
N SER A 26 11.70 45.98 9.81
CA SER A 26 10.25 45.84 9.95
C SER A 26 9.74 44.49 9.43
N PRO A 27 8.56 44.01 9.85
CA PRO A 27 7.88 42.86 9.28
C PRO A 27 7.63 42.97 7.78
N ALA A 28 7.52 44.18 7.26
CA ALA A 28 7.36 44.44 5.82
C ALA A 28 8.64 44.13 5.03
N ASP A 29 9.82 44.43 5.59
CA ASP A 29 11.12 44.09 4.97
C ASP A 29 11.35 42.58 4.94
N PHE A 30 10.89 41.87 5.97
CA PHE A 30 10.92 40.42 5.98
C PHE A 30 9.98 39.80 4.97
N LEU A 31 8.79 40.37 4.78
CA LEU A 31 7.84 39.93 3.73
C LEU A 31 8.39 40.24 2.33
N TYR A 32 9.03 41.36 2.13
CA TYR A 32 9.67 41.75 0.87
C TYR A 32 10.82 40.79 0.56
N PHE A 33 11.67 40.45 1.54
CA PHE A 33 12.73 39.45 1.41
C PHE A 33 12.17 38.05 1.07
N LEU A 34 11.08 37.63 1.71
CA LEU A 34 10.41 36.36 1.37
C LEU A 34 9.84 36.38 -0.05
N MET A 35 9.36 37.53 -0.52
CA MET A 35 8.87 37.71 -1.88
C MET A 35 10.03 37.69 -2.90
N GLU A 36 11.16 38.32 -2.60
CA GLU A 36 12.34 38.37 -3.45
C GLU A 36 13.07 37.02 -3.47
N ALA A 37 13.24 36.39 -2.34
CA ALA A 37 13.72 35.00 -2.24
C ALA A 37 12.77 34.02 -2.96
N LYS A 38 11.47 34.29 -2.95
CA LYS A 38 10.46 33.55 -3.72
C LYS A 38 10.64 33.78 -5.22
N CYS A 39 11.04 34.98 -5.64
CA CYS A 39 11.30 35.30 -7.05
C CYS A 39 12.62 34.65 -7.55
N GLU A 40 13.72 34.79 -6.80
CA GLU A 40 15.00 34.14 -7.12
C GLU A 40 14.90 32.60 -7.07
N MET A 41 14.22 32.04 -6.06
CA MET A 41 13.98 30.60 -5.97
C MET A 41 13.01 30.15 -7.06
N GLY A 42 12.06 31.01 -7.46
CA GLY A 42 11.20 30.79 -8.61
C GLY A 42 11.98 30.70 -9.92
N GLU A 43 12.92 31.60 -10.18
CA GLU A 43 13.78 31.54 -11.38
C GLU A 43 14.71 30.33 -11.38
N LEU A 44 15.28 29.95 -10.24
CA LEU A 44 16.12 28.75 -10.11
C LEU A 44 15.31 27.45 -10.30
N LEU A 45 14.10 27.41 -9.80
CA LEU A 45 13.18 26.26 -9.92
C LEU A 45 12.42 26.23 -11.26
N THR A 46 12.38 27.34 -12.02
CA THR A 46 11.69 27.46 -13.31
C THR A 46 12.57 27.12 -14.51
N SER A 47 13.83 26.70 -14.30
CA SER A 47 14.62 26.17 -15.41
C SER A 47 13.94 24.88 -15.93
N LYS A 48 13.62 24.81 -17.23
CA LYS A 48 13.01 23.61 -17.87
C LYS A 48 13.81 22.32 -17.58
N THR A 49 15.11 22.44 -17.34
CA THR A 49 16.02 21.37 -16.97
C THR A 49 15.67 20.77 -15.60
N THR A 50 15.38 21.58 -14.59
CA THR A 50 15.01 21.11 -13.25
C THR A 50 13.69 20.30 -13.26
N TYR A 51 12.72 20.71 -14.08
CA TYR A 51 11.49 19.90 -14.25
C TYR A 51 11.78 18.55 -14.86
N VAL A 52 12.58 18.50 -15.92
CA VAL A 52 12.95 17.24 -16.58
C VAL A 52 13.65 16.30 -15.60
N GLU A 53 14.58 16.81 -14.79
CA GLU A 53 15.27 16.02 -13.77
C GLU A 53 14.32 15.45 -12.73
N VAL A 54 13.40 16.26 -12.18
CA VAL A 54 12.39 15.81 -11.21
C VAL A 54 11.48 14.75 -11.81
N TYR A 55 10.94 14.99 -13.01
CA TYR A 55 10.07 13.99 -13.67
C TYR A 55 10.82 12.72 -14.04
N ALA A 56 12.08 12.80 -14.42
CA ALA A 56 12.92 11.61 -14.70
C ALA A 56 13.08 10.75 -13.44
N ILE A 57 13.36 11.37 -12.28
CA ILE A 57 13.46 10.66 -11.00
C ILE A 57 12.13 10.01 -10.64
N LEU A 58 11.01 10.75 -10.72
CA LEU A 58 9.68 10.24 -10.44
C LEU A 58 9.32 9.08 -11.38
N ALA A 59 9.62 9.21 -12.67
CA ALA A 59 9.41 8.15 -13.66
C ALA A 59 10.22 6.89 -13.33
N CYS A 60 11.49 7.01 -12.94
CA CYS A 60 12.30 5.88 -12.53
C CYS A 60 11.68 5.13 -11.34
N ILE A 61 11.22 5.86 -10.30
CA ILE A 61 10.59 5.25 -9.13
C ILE A 61 9.34 4.47 -9.54
N VAL A 62 8.45 5.08 -10.33
CA VAL A 62 7.17 4.46 -10.73
C VAL A 62 7.39 3.29 -11.68
N LEU A 63 8.38 3.38 -12.60
CA LEU A 63 8.75 2.27 -13.48
C LEU A 63 9.30 1.08 -12.72
N VAL A 64 10.12 1.28 -11.68
CA VAL A 64 10.60 0.19 -10.83
C VAL A 64 9.44 -0.51 -10.14
N ILE A 65 8.48 0.26 -9.57
CA ILE A 65 7.27 -0.29 -8.97
C ILE A 65 6.48 -1.10 -10.02
N LEU A 66 6.25 -0.55 -11.20
CA LEU A 66 5.49 -1.19 -12.28
C LEU A 66 6.14 -2.50 -12.73
N ILE A 67 7.45 -2.49 -12.98
CA ILE A 67 8.18 -3.68 -13.40
C ILE A 67 8.09 -4.79 -12.35
N GLN A 68 8.23 -4.46 -11.08
CA GLN A 68 8.14 -5.44 -10.00
C GLN A 68 6.73 -6.00 -9.89
N MET A 69 5.70 -5.14 -9.96
CA MET A 69 4.30 -5.58 -9.91
C MET A 69 3.94 -6.51 -11.09
N LEU A 70 4.48 -6.23 -12.29
CA LEU A 70 4.26 -7.09 -13.46
C LEU A 70 4.99 -8.44 -13.36
N ARG A 71 6.10 -8.51 -12.62
CA ARG A 71 6.85 -9.76 -12.37
C ARG A 71 6.23 -10.64 -11.29
N ASP A 72 5.54 -10.05 -10.30
CA ASP A 72 4.98 -10.76 -9.15
C ASP A 72 3.82 -11.72 -9.52
N GLY A 73 3.36 -11.73 -10.78
CA GLY A 73 2.51 -12.79 -11.36
C GLY A 73 1.09 -12.94 -10.78
N GLU A 74 0.66 -12.10 -9.84
CA GLU A 74 -0.66 -12.17 -9.19
C GLU A 74 -1.80 -11.60 -10.07
N ALA A 75 -1.79 -11.89 -11.38
CA ALA A 75 -2.74 -11.35 -12.35
C ALA A 75 -4.23 -11.65 -12.04
N THR A 76 -4.51 -12.62 -11.19
CA THR A 76 -5.87 -13.00 -10.77
C THR A 76 -6.43 -12.11 -9.65
N ASN A 77 -5.58 -11.43 -8.91
CA ASN A 77 -6.00 -10.59 -7.78
C ASN A 77 -6.53 -9.23 -8.27
N VAL A 78 -7.80 -8.93 -7.97
CA VAL A 78 -8.46 -7.67 -8.39
C VAL A 78 -7.75 -6.43 -7.85
N LEU A 79 -7.28 -6.46 -6.58
CA LEU A 79 -6.54 -5.33 -5.98
C LEU A 79 -5.22 -5.08 -6.73
N HIS A 80 -4.50 -6.16 -7.05
CA HIS A 80 -3.28 -6.08 -7.84
C HIS A 80 -3.53 -5.42 -9.21
N ARG A 81 -4.58 -5.86 -9.93
CA ARG A 81 -4.94 -5.28 -11.24
C ARG A 81 -5.29 -3.80 -11.16
N ILE A 82 -6.05 -3.37 -10.15
CA ILE A 82 -6.39 -1.96 -9.94
C ILE A 82 -5.12 -1.15 -9.63
N PHE A 83 -4.24 -1.69 -8.78
CA PHE A 83 -2.99 -1.02 -8.43
C PHE A 83 -2.05 -0.89 -9.63
N VAL A 84 -1.87 -1.95 -10.42
CA VAL A 84 -1.08 -1.90 -11.67
C VAL A 84 -1.66 -0.87 -12.65
N ALA A 85 -2.99 -0.83 -12.84
CA ALA A 85 -3.63 0.17 -13.69
C ALA A 85 -3.37 1.61 -13.20
N MET A 86 -3.39 1.82 -11.88
CA MET A 86 -3.11 3.11 -11.26
C MET A 86 -1.65 3.53 -11.47
N VAL A 87 -0.70 2.63 -11.20
CA VAL A 87 0.74 2.86 -11.42
C VAL A 87 1.03 3.14 -12.90
N SER A 88 0.44 2.37 -13.81
CA SER A 88 0.59 2.58 -15.26
C SER A 88 0.05 3.94 -15.69
N CYS A 89 -1.11 4.34 -15.18
CA CYS A 89 -1.69 5.67 -15.46
C CYS A 89 -0.78 6.79 -14.98
N VAL A 90 -0.23 6.70 -13.76
CA VAL A 90 0.71 7.70 -13.21
C VAL A 90 1.99 7.74 -14.03
N THR A 91 2.51 6.59 -14.50
CA THR A 91 3.70 6.54 -15.36
C THR A 91 3.47 7.32 -16.66
N VAL A 92 2.33 7.08 -17.32
CA VAL A 92 1.97 7.81 -18.55
C VAL A 92 1.78 9.30 -18.25
N ASN A 93 1.10 9.62 -17.13
CA ASN A 93 0.85 11.02 -16.77
C ASN A 93 2.13 11.81 -16.50
N ILE A 94 3.14 11.21 -15.85
CA ILE A 94 4.47 11.84 -15.65
C ILE A 94 5.09 12.22 -17.01
N GLY A 95 5.03 11.32 -18.00
CA GLY A 95 5.55 11.61 -19.34
C GLY A 95 4.78 12.71 -20.06
N VAL A 96 3.46 12.71 -19.96
CA VAL A 96 2.60 13.74 -20.55
C VAL A 96 2.85 15.10 -19.87
N GLU A 97 2.94 15.14 -18.56
CA GLU A 97 3.18 16.37 -17.82
C GLU A 97 4.58 16.93 -18.12
N ALA A 98 5.61 16.09 -18.19
CA ALA A 98 6.93 16.51 -18.65
C ALA A 98 6.87 17.12 -20.07
N ALA A 99 6.09 16.51 -20.98
CA ALA A 99 5.89 17.06 -22.32
C ALA A 99 5.19 18.43 -22.30
N THR A 100 4.21 18.66 -21.41
CA THR A 100 3.57 19.98 -21.31
C THR A 100 4.59 21.07 -20.97
N TRP A 101 5.49 20.82 -20.01
CA TRP A 101 6.52 21.78 -19.63
C TRP A 101 7.59 22.00 -20.70
N LEU A 102 7.99 20.95 -21.40
CA LEU A 102 8.99 21.05 -22.48
C LEU A 102 8.48 21.82 -23.68
N LEU A 103 7.20 21.62 -24.03
CA LEU A 103 6.57 22.22 -25.23
C LEU A 103 6.08 23.65 -24.98
N ASP A 104 5.83 24.04 -23.73
CA ASP A 104 5.33 25.34 -23.35
C ASP A 104 6.24 26.47 -23.83
N GLY A 105 5.69 27.45 -24.56
CA GLY A 105 6.43 28.57 -25.15
C GLY A 105 7.39 28.21 -26.31
N VAL A 106 7.36 27.00 -26.85
CA VAL A 106 8.16 26.61 -28.02
C VAL A 106 7.44 27.06 -29.30
N PRO A 107 8.09 27.85 -30.20
CA PRO A 107 7.44 28.35 -31.38
C PRO A 107 7.18 27.27 -32.42
N GLY A 108 6.08 27.39 -33.17
CA GLY A 108 5.73 26.50 -34.29
C GLY A 108 4.24 26.10 -34.32
N ARG A 109 3.63 26.09 -35.52
CA ARG A 109 2.20 25.74 -35.66
C ARG A 109 1.89 24.29 -35.25
N GLY A 110 2.76 23.33 -35.53
CA GLY A 110 2.60 21.96 -35.11
C GLY A 110 2.73 21.80 -33.59
N ILE A 111 3.59 22.63 -32.96
CA ILE A 111 3.79 22.67 -31.51
C ILE A 111 2.53 23.14 -30.80
N HIS A 112 1.81 24.13 -31.35
CA HIS A 112 0.54 24.63 -30.80
C HIS A 112 -0.46 23.49 -30.53
N LEU A 113 -0.65 22.62 -31.52
CA LEU A 113 -1.52 21.45 -31.38
C LEU A 113 -1.01 20.49 -30.31
N LEU A 114 0.30 20.23 -30.27
CA LEU A 114 0.90 19.35 -29.27
C LEU A 114 0.74 19.90 -27.84
N VAL A 115 0.92 21.21 -27.63
CA VAL A 115 0.68 21.88 -26.35
C VAL A 115 -0.78 21.73 -25.92
N MET A 116 -1.73 21.94 -26.85
CA MET A 116 -3.16 21.74 -26.56
C MET A 116 -3.47 20.30 -26.16
N LEU A 117 -3.01 19.32 -26.96
CA LEU A 117 -3.29 17.90 -26.72
C LEU A 117 -2.64 17.39 -25.44
N SER A 118 -1.38 17.77 -25.18
CA SER A 118 -0.69 17.34 -23.98
C SER A 118 -1.33 17.91 -22.70
N ASN A 119 -1.75 19.18 -22.71
CA ASN A 119 -2.46 19.76 -21.58
C ASN A 119 -3.85 19.14 -21.37
N ALA A 120 -4.61 18.89 -22.44
CA ALA A 120 -5.89 18.21 -22.34
C ALA A 120 -5.74 16.79 -21.80
N ALA A 121 -4.74 16.04 -22.29
CA ALA A 121 -4.42 14.70 -21.81
C ALA A 121 -3.96 14.71 -20.33
N ASN A 122 -3.09 15.64 -19.94
CA ASN A 122 -2.64 15.80 -18.56
C ASN A 122 -3.81 16.02 -17.59
N ILE A 123 -4.74 16.90 -17.93
CA ILE A 123 -5.95 17.20 -17.14
C ILE A 123 -6.78 15.93 -16.91
N VAL A 124 -6.97 15.11 -17.95
CA VAL A 124 -7.72 13.84 -17.83
C VAL A 124 -6.96 12.80 -17.03
N LEU A 125 -5.67 12.60 -17.31
CA LEU A 125 -4.85 11.58 -16.67
C LEU A 125 -4.63 11.87 -15.17
N MET A 126 -4.61 13.13 -14.78
CA MET A 126 -4.42 13.55 -13.38
C MET A 126 -5.50 13.02 -12.44
N ILE A 127 -6.75 12.88 -12.90
CA ILE A 127 -7.86 12.43 -12.04
C ILE A 127 -8.01 10.91 -11.98
N VAL A 128 -7.54 10.17 -13.00
CA VAL A 128 -7.75 8.72 -13.11
C VAL A 128 -7.19 7.95 -11.91
N PRO A 129 -5.99 8.24 -11.39
CA PRO A 129 -5.48 7.57 -10.19
C PRO A 129 -6.39 7.72 -8.97
N SER A 130 -7.02 8.89 -8.79
CA SER A 130 -7.96 9.14 -7.68
C SER A 130 -9.24 8.31 -7.82
N LEU A 131 -9.77 8.16 -9.04
CA LEU A 131 -10.94 7.32 -9.31
C LEU A 131 -10.62 5.82 -9.10
N LEU A 132 -9.46 5.38 -9.58
CA LEU A 132 -8.98 4.01 -9.37
C LEU A 132 -8.71 3.73 -7.89
N TRP A 133 -8.21 4.72 -7.14
CA TRP A 133 -8.03 4.61 -5.71
C TRP A 133 -9.33 4.39 -4.95
N LEU A 134 -10.39 5.09 -5.31
CA LEU A 134 -11.71 4.85 -4.73
C LEU A 134 -12.19 3.41 -5.01
N CYS A 135 -12.00 2.92 -6.25
CA CYS A 135 -12.28 1.52 -6.58
C CYS A 135 -11.46 0.54 -5.74
N TYR A 136 -10.16 0.82 -5.57
CA TYR A 136 -9.25 0.02 -4.76
C TYR A 136 -9.74 -0.08 -3.31
N ILE A 137 -10.03 1.05 -2.67
CA ILE A 137 -10.48 1.11 -1.26
C ILE A 137 -11.83 0.39 -1.08
N ILE A 138 -12.80 0.62 -1.95
CA ILE A 138 -14.10 -0.05 -1.84
C ILE A 138 -13.95 -1.56 -1.97
N TYR A 139 -13.19 -2.04 -2.95
CA TYR A 139 -12.95 -3.47 -3.08
C TYR A 139 -12.09 -4.03 -1.93
N TYR A 140 -11.13 -3.26 -1.43
CA TYR A 140 -10.32 -3.65 -0.27
C TYR A 140 -11.19 -3.94 0.97
N VAL A 141 -12.19 -3.08 1.23
CA VAL A 141 -13.07 -3.19 2.40
C VAL A 141 -14.19 -4.22 2.20
N THR A 142 -14.83 -4.24 1.02
CA THR A 142 -16.03 -5.06 0.78
C THR A 142 -15.72 -6.46 0.28
N ARG A 143 -14.58 -6.65 -0.42
CA ARG A 143 -14.23 -7.87 -1.15
C ARG A 143 -15.29 -8.31 -2.16
N ASP A 144 -16.17 -7.40 -2.57
CA ASP A 144 -17.30 -7.67 -3.45
C ASP A 144 -17.13 -6.95 -4.81
N VAL A 145 -17.06 -7.73 -5.88
CA VAL A 145 -16.98 -7.24 -7.26
C VAL A 145 -18.28 -6.53 -7.68
N GLN A 146 -19.43 -6.88 -7.09
CA GLN A 146 -20.69 -6.22 -7.44
C GLN A 146 -20.70 -4.77 -6.95
N CYS A 147 -20.14 -4.50 -5.77
CA CYS A 147 -19.93 -3.13 -5.29
C CYS A 147 -19.06 -2.34 -6.27
N LEU A 148 -18.00 -2.95 -6.79
CA LEU A 148 -17.13 -2.32 -7.79
C LEU A 148 -17.88 -2.01 -9.10
N ARG A 149 -18.71 -2.94 -9.58
CA ARG A 149 -19.51 -2.73 -10.79
C ARG A 149 -20.49 -1.55 -10.67
N ARG A 150 -21.06 -1.33 -9.48
CA ARG A 150 -21.96 -0.18 -9.20
C ARG A 150 -21.26 1.16 -9.33
N LEU A 151 -19.94 1.21 -9.16
CA LEU A 151 -19.15 2.44 -9.32
C LEU A 151 -18.84 2.79 -10.78
N ILE A 152 -18.96 1.84 -11.71
CA ILE A 152 -18.59 2.08 -13.12
C ILE A 152 -19.38 3.26 -13.71
N ALA A 153 -20.70 3.31 -13.47
CA ALA A 153 -21.53 4.39 -14.00
C ALA A 153 -21.18 5.76 -13.42
N PRO A 154 -21.16 5.98 -12.08
CA PRO A 154 -20.86 7.31 -11.54
C PRO A 154 -19.42 7.77 -11.82
N LEU A 155 -18.43 6.87 -11.75
CA LEU A 155 -17.04 7.22 -12.05
C LEU A 155 -16.83 7.43 -13.55
N GLY A 156 -17.48 6.64 -14.39
CA GLY A 156 -17.49 6.84 -15.84
C GLY A 156 -18.11 8.17 -16.25
N THR A 157 -19.20 8.58 -15.60
CA THR A 157 -19.83 9.90 -15.81
C THR A 157 -18.88 11.04 -15.38
N ALA A 158 -18.24 10.90 -14.22
CA ALA A 158 -17.27 11.91 -13.73
C ALA A 158 -16.06 12.03 -14.68
N LEU A 159 -15.53 10.92 -15.16
CA LEU A 159 -14.46 10.90 -16.15
C LEU A 159 -14.90 11.49 -17.49
N ALA A 160 -16.08 11.10 -18.01
CA ALA A 160 -16.64 11.66 -19.24
C ALA A 160 -16.86 13.17 -19.17
N TYR A 161 -17.31 13.69 -18.01
CA TYR A 161 -17.42 15.12 -17.76
C TYR A 161 -16.06 15.83 -17.91
N VAL A 162 -14.99 15.31 -17.31
CA VAL A 162 -13.64 15.90 -17.42
C VAL A 162 -13.10 15.79 -18.84
N ILE A 163 -13.31 14.68 -19.52
CA ILE A 163 -12.93 14.52 -20.94
C ILE A 163 -13.65 15.55 -21.81
N PHE A 164 -14.95 15.73 -21.59
CA PHE A 164 -15.74 16.74 -22.33
C PHE A 164 -15.20 18.15 -22.11
N LEU A 165 -14.91 18.52 -20.85
CA LEU A 165 -14.33 19.84 -20.55
C LEU A 165 -12.95 20.01 -21.19
N ALA A 166 -12.08 19.02 -21.13
CA ALA A 166 -10.74 19.07 -21.71
C ALA A 166 -10.79 19.15 -23.25
N ALA A 167 -11.67 18.38 -23.89
CA ALA A 167 -11.85 18.41 -25.35
C ALA A 167 -12.47 19.71 -25.85
N SER A 168 -13.31 20.37 -25.04
CA SER A 168 -13.94 21.64 -25.40
C SER A 168 -13.06 22.87 -25.11
N ALA A 169 -12.01 22.73 -24.32
CA ALA A 169 -11.16 23.83 -23.91
C ALA A 169 -10.57 24.63 -25.08
N PRO A 170 -10.11 24.03 -26.19
CA PRO A 170 -9.61 24.78 -27.34
C PRO A 170 -10.64 25.73 -27.96
N ALA A 171 -11.93 25.41 -27.86
CA ALA A 171 -13.00 26.21 -28.47
C ALA A 171 -13.56 27.27 -27.52
N ASN A 172 -13.60 27.01 -26.21
CA ASN A 172 -14.29 27.89 -25.23
C ASN A 172 -13.36 28.54 -24.20
N GLY A 173 -12.12 28.10 -24.09
CA GLY A 173 -11.14 28.66 -23.13
C GLY A 173 -11.49 28.43 -21.66
N LEU A 174 -12.50 27.61 -21.33
CA LEU A 174 -12.98 27.48 -19.93
C LEU A 174 -11.96 26.80 -19.03
N LEU A 175 -11.29 25.75 -19.46
CA LEU A 175 -10.26 25.08 -18.67
C LEU A 175 -8.88 25.70 -18.83
N PHE A 176 -8.50 25.97 -20.08
CA PHE A 176 -7.23 26.58 -20.41
C PHE A 176 -7.28 27.19 -21.81
N THR A 177 -6.35 28.07 -22.07
CA THR A 177 -6.06 28.64 -23.41
C THR A 177 -4.57 28.50 -23.69
N VAL A 178 -4.22 28.46 -24.98
CA VAL A 178 -2.85 28.52 -25.45
C VAL A 178 -2.74 29.70 -26.37
N ASP A 179 -1.84 30.65 -26.07
CA ASP A 179 -1.67 31.87 -26.85
C ASP A 179 -0.87 31.63 -28.14
N SER A 180 -0.64 32.71 -28.91
CA SER A 180 0.13 32.70 -30.16
C SER A 180 1.62 32.34 -29.98
N LEU A 181 2.14 32.47 -28.74
CA LEU A 181 3.49 32.10 -28.36
C LEU A 181 3.56 30.65 -27.85
N ASN A 182 2.47 29.90 -27.93
CA ASN A 182 2.33 28.53 -27.40
C ASN A 182 2.45 28.42 -25.88
N THR A 183 2.15 29.49 -25.14
CA THR A 183 2.17 29.51 -23.69
C THR A 183 0.80 29.14 -23.14
N TYR A 184 0.80 28.26 -22.12
CA TYR A 184 -0.40 27.81 -21.42
C TYR A 184 -0.91 28.85 -20.44
N HIS A 185 -2.21 29.11 -20.46
CA HIS A 185 -2.92 29.95 -19.49
C HIS A 185 -4.12 29.24 -18.89
N ARG A 186 -4.27 29.33 -17.57
CA ARG A 186 -5.39 28.72 -16.85
C ARG A 186 -6.71 29.46 -17.20
N GLY A 187 -7.74 28.68 -17.50
CA GLY A 187 -9.08 29.20 -17.67
C GLY A 187 -9.86 29.34 -16.35
N PRO A 188 -11.05 29.94 -16.36
CA PRO A 188 -11.85 30.17 -15.14
C PRO A 188 -12.33 28.87 -14.46
N TRP A 189 -12.43 27.75 -15.19
CA TRP A 189 -12.89 26.47 -14.69
C TRP A 189 -11.77 25.45 -14.42
N PHE A 190 -10.51 25.89 -14.37
CA PHE A 190 -9.36 25.00 -14.19
C PHE A 190 -9.39 24.16 -12.92
N LEU A 191 -10.16 24.58 -11.89
CA LEU A 191 -10.31 23.86 -10.62
C LEU A 191 -11.31 22.67 -10.69
N HIS A 192 -12.17 22.58 -11.71
CA HIS A 192 -13.18 21.53 -11.80
C HIS A 192 -12.58 20.12 -11.84
N PRO A 193 -11.59 19.80 -12.71
CA PRO A 193 -10.97 18.48 -12.74
C PRO A 193 -10.31 18.09 -11.42
N PRO A 194 -9.45 18.90 -10.78
CA PRO A 194 -8.91 18.62 -9.45
C PRO A 194 -10.00 18.34 -8.41
N LEU A 195 -11.10 19.11 -8.42
CA LEU A 195 -12.21 18.93 -7.49
C LEU A 195 -12.84 17.54 -7.62
N VAL A 196 -13.03 17.02 -8.86
CA VAL A 196 -13.50 15.65 -9.11
C VAL A 196 -12.54 14.63 -8.49
N GLY A 197 -11.23 14.78 -8.71
CA GLY A 197 -10.21 13.90 -8.15
C GLY A 197 -10.21 13.91 -6.62
N TYR A 198 -10.20 15.10 -6.00
CA TYR A 198 -10.22 15.22 -4.54
C TYR A 198 -11.52 14.74 -3.90
N THR A 199 -12.66 14.88 -4.57
CA THR A 199 -13.93 14.31 -4.12
C THR A 199 -13.82 12.78 -4.05
N ALA A 200 -13.26 12.14 -5.08
CA ALA A 200 -13.04 10.69 -5.07
C ALA A 200 -12.09 10.25 -3.94
N LEU A 201 -10.99 10.99 -3.71
CA LEU A 201 -10.08 10.73 -2.60
C LEU A 201 -10.74 10.93 -1.22
N ALA A 202 -11.56 11.96 -1.06
CA ALA A 202 -12.31 12.19 0.18
C ALA A 202 -13.32 11.09 0.44
N CYS A 203 -14.04 10.61 -0.59
CA CYS A 203 -14.91 9.44 -0.48
C CYS A 203 -14.14 8.19 -0.07
N ALA A 204 -12.98 7.95 -0.68
CA ALA A 204 -12.11 6.82 -0.30
C ALA A 204 -11.66 6.91 1.17
N ALA A 205 -11.23 8.09 1.62
CA ALA A 205 -10.85 8.32 3.02
C ALA A 205 -12.02 8.11 3.97
N ALA A 206 -13.22 8.57 3.63
CA ALA A 206 -14.44 8.33 4.41
C ALA A 206 -14.70 6.82 4.55
N VAL A 207 -14.60 6.05 3.47
CA VAL A 207 -14.76 4.59 3.51
C VAL A 207 -13.74 3.95 4.46
N VAL A 208 -12.47 4.37 4.42
CA VAL A 208 -11.42 3.87 5.34
C VAL A 208 -11.77 4.21 6.78
N ILE A 209 -12.15 5.45 7.08
CA ILE A 209 -12.45 5.92 8.43
C ILE A 209 -13.67 5.20 9.00
N PHE A 210 -14.78 5.09 8.24
CA PHE A 210 -15.99 4.40 8.69
C PHE A 210 -15.78 2.89 8.91
N ASN A 211 -14.79 2.30 8.25
CA ASN A 211 -14.43 0.89 8.41
C ASN A 211 -13.15 0.68 9.23
N ALA A 212 -12.68 1.69 9.96
CA ALA A 212 -11.41 1.66 10.71
C ALA A 212 -11.32 0.48 11.72
N ARG A 213 -12.46 -0.01 12.23
CA ARG A 213 -12.50 -1.18 13.13
C ARG A 213 -12.16 -2.49 12.42
N ARG A 214 -12.33 -2.57 11.09
CA ARG A 214 -12.07 -3.75 10.26
C ARG A 214 -10.70 -3.72 9.60
N ILE A 215 -10.06 -2.55 9.55
CA ILE A 215 -8.77 -2.35 8.90
C ILE A 215 -7.65 -2.42 9.96
N PRO A 216 -6.62 -3.26 9.77
CA PRO A 216 -5.48 -3.31 10.67
C PRO A 216 -4.82 -1.92 10.79
N ARG A 217 -4.49 -1.49 12.01
CA ARG A 217 -3.90 -0.16 12.26
C ARG A 217 -2.65 0.11 11.42
N ARG A 218 -1.84 -0.91 11.16
CA ARG A 218 -0.63 -0.82 10.33
C ARG A 218 -0.92 -0.45 8.87
N GLU A 219 -2.11 -0.75 8.37
CA GLU A 219 -2.51 -0.50 6.99
C GLU A 219 -3.21 0.85 6.81
N MET A 220 -3.74 1.42 7.89
CA MET A 220 -4.42 2.73 7.83
C MET A 220 -3.50 3.85 7.37
N PHE A 221 -2.23 3.85 7.82
CA PHE A 221 -1.28 4.90 7.46
C PHE A 221 -0.97 4.92 5.95
N PRO A 222 -0.61 3.81 5.28
CA PRO A 222 -0.45 3.79 3.83
C PRO A 222 -1.72 4.15 3.06
N LEU A 223 -2.89 3.65 3.52
CA LEU A 223 -4.17 3.90 2.85
C LEU A 223 -4.59 5.38 2.91
N LEU A 224 -4.36 6.05 4.02
CA LEU A 224 -4.64 7.49 4.15
C LEU A 224 -3.52 8.34 3.54
N GLY A 225 -2.30 7.82 3.49
CA GLY A 225 -1.15 8.51 2.92
C GLY A 225 -1.35 8.89 1.44
N PHE A 226 -2.05 8.06 0.67
CA PHE A 226 -2.38 8.36 -0.73
C PHE A 226 -3.39 9.52 -0.89
N LEU A 227 -4.13 9.89 0.15
CA LEU A 227 -4.90 11.15 0.17
C LEU A 227 -4.03 12.34 0.59
N VAL A 228 -3.30 12.17 1.69
CA VAL A 228 -2.62 13.29 2.37
C VAL A 228 -1.47 13.83 1.53
N LEU A 229 -0.64 12.96 0.95
CA LEU A 229 0.57 13.37 0.23
C LEU A 229 0.29 14.16 -1.06
N PRO A 230 -0.62 13.73 -1.96
CA PRO A 230 -0.97 14.53 -3.14
C PRO A 230 -1.66 15.85 -2.77
N LEU A 231 -2.48 15.84 -1.70
CA LEU A 231 -3.16 17.06 -1.22
C LEU A 231 -2.15 18.08 -0.69
N LEU A 232 -1.20 17.67 0.14
CA LEU A 232 -0.12 18.53 0.61
C LEU A 232 0.73 19.04 -0.55
N GLY A 233 1.06 18.16 -1.52
CA GLY A 233 1.76 18.53 -2.74
C GLY A 233 0.99 19.59 -3.55
N SER A 234 -0.32 19.46 -3.68
CA SER A 234 -1.17 20.41 -4.39
C SER A 234 -1.26 21.77 -3.70
N ILE A 235 -1.37 21.78 -2.37
CA ILE A 235 -1.34 23.02 -1.57
C ILE A 235 0.00 23.73 -1.78
N LEU A 236 1.11 23.00 -1.65
CA LEU A 236 2.45 23.55 -1.84
C LEU A 236 2.65 24.08 -3.26
N GLN A 237 2.19 23.35 -4.29
CA GLN A 237 2.22 23.77 -5.69
C GLN A 237 1.37 25.04 -5.94
N SER A 238 0.31 25.23 -5.17
CA SER A 238 -0.54 26.45 -5.26
C SER A 238 0.13 27.65 -4.61
N LEU A 239 0.91 27.44 -3.55
CA LEU A 239 1.64 28.47 -2.82
C LEU A 239 2.93 28.91 -3.54
N VAL A 240 3.61 27.96 -4.17
CA VAL A 240 4.89 28.18 -4.86
C VAL A 240 4.70 27.84 -6.34
N TYR A 241 4.59 28.85 -7.18
CA TYR A 241 4.47 28.66 -8.62
C TYR A 241 5.73 27.97 -9.16
N GLY A 242 5.53 26.97 -10.03
CA GLY A 242 6.64 26.27 -10.64
C GLY A 242 7.12 25.01 -9.90
N LEU A 243 6.45 24.53 -8.84
CA LEU A 243 6.75 23.25 -8.19
C LEU A 243 5.75 22.17 -8.62
N SER A 244 6.25 21.04 -9.14
CA SER A 244 5.43 19.85 -9.46
C SER A 244 5.26 18.92 -8.27
N THR A 245 4.87 19.45 -7.14
CA THR A 245 4.81 18.71 -5.88
C THR A 245 3.60 17.78 -5.77
N THR A 246 2.54 18.03 -6.54
CA THR A 246 1.38 17.11 -6.59
C THR A 246 1.76 15.73 -7.13
N GLN A 247 2.54 15.67 -8.21
CA GLN A 247 3.05 14.40 -8.77
C GLN A 247 3.99 13.69 -7.81
N ALA A 248 4.90 14.44 -7.19
CA ALA A 248 5.79 13.88 -6.17
C ALA A 248 5.00 13.27 -5.01
N GLY A 249 3.97 13.96 -4.51
CA GLY A 249 3.06 13.44 -3.49
C GLY A 249 2.32 12.17 -3.92
N THR A 250 1.86 12.12 -5.18
CA THR A 250 1.21 10.92 -5.76
C THR A 250 2.16 9.74 -5.82
N VAL A 251 3.38 9.95 -6.33
CA VAL A 251 4.41 8.88 -6.43
C VAL A 251 4.81 8.38 -5.05
N LEU A 252 5.01 9.27 -4.07
CA LEU A 252 5.29 8.88 -2.69
C LEU A 252 4.12 8.09 -2.07
N GLY A 253 2.88 8.48 -2.33
CA GLY A 253 1.70 7.73 -1.92
C GLY A 253 1.67 6.33 -2.50
N LEU A 254 1.94 6.17 -3.81
CA LEU A 254 2.07 4.86 -4.46
C LEU A 254 3.18 4.02 -3.86
N LEU A 255 4.34 4.61 -3.59
CA LEU A 255 5.47 3.93 -2.97
C LEU A 255 5.12 3.40 -1.57
N LEU A 256 4.42 4.19 -0.74
CA LEU A 256 3.97 3.75 0.59
C LEU A 256 3.03 2.55 0.50
N ILE A 257 2.08 2.57 -0.44
CA ILE A 257 1.15 1.45 -0.66
C ILE A 257 1.93 0.23 -1.14
N TYR A 258 2.83 0.40 -2.11
CA TYR A 258 3.67 -0.67 -2.65
C TYR A 258 4.50 -1.36 -1.55
N VAL A 259 5.19 -0.58 -0.71
CA VAL A 259 5.96 -1.11 0.42
C VAL A 259 5.06 -1.84 1.42
N SER A 260 3.84 -1.34 1.67
CA SER A 260 2.86 -2.00 2.52
C SER A 260 2.40 -3.34 1.94
N LEU A 261 2.09 -3.39 0.63
CA LEU A 261 1.73 -4.62 -0.08
C LEU A 261 2.87 -5.65 -0.03
N GLN A 262 4.09 -5.23 -0.33
CA GLN A 262 5.27 -6.11 -0.26
C GLN A 262 5.52 -6.63 1.16
N SER A 263 5.23 -5.83 2.19
CA SER A 263 5.36 -6.28 3.57
C SER A 263 4.32 -7.35 3.95
N GLN A 264 3.13 -7.30 3.35
CA GLN A 264 2.09 -8.33 3.52
C GLN A 264 2.46 -9.63 2.82
N LEU A 265 2.92 -9.57 1.57
CA LEU A 265 3.40 -10.74 0.82
C LEU A 265 4.57 -11.44 1.53
N ARG A 266 5.46 -10.68 2.17
CA ARG A 266 6.55 -11.23 3.00
C ARG A 266 6.06 -11.91 4.30
N GLY A 267 4.80 -11.74 4.69
CA GLY A 267 4.17 -12.35 5.86
C GLY A 267 3.50 -13.69 5.58
N THR A 268 3.33 -14.09 4.30
CA THR A 268 2.66 -15.31 3.90
C THR A 268 3.62 -16.35 3.30
N ASP A 269 3.30 -17.63 3.47
CA ASP A 269 3.95 -18.74 2.77
C ASP A 269 3.38 -18.84 1.35
N TYR A 270 4.24 -18.88 0.34
CA TYR A 270 3.85 -18.80 -1.08
C TYR A 270 3.04 -20.03 -1.55
N MET A 271 3.31 -21.20 -0.99
CA MET A 271 2.64 -22.44 -1.38
C MET A 271 1.27 -22.56 -0.74
N THR A 272 1.20 -22.32 0.57
CA THR A 272 -0.03 -22.56 1.33
C THR A 272 -0.88 -21.29 1.49
N GLY A 273 -0.32 -20.09 1.28
CA GLY A 273 -0.99 -18.81 1.57
C GLY A 273 -1.34 -18.60 3.06
N LEU A 274 -0.83 -19.44 3.97
CA LEU A 274 -0.88 -19.24 5.41
C LEU A 274 0.14 -18.20 5.85
N ALA A 275 0.09 -17.76 7.10
CA ALA A 275 1.16 -16.96 7.66
C ALA A 275 2.48 -17.75 7.57
N ASN A 276 3.58 -17.06 7.29
CA ASN A 276 4.89 -17.68 7.34
C ASN A 276 5.49 -17.57 8.75
N ARG A 277 6.63 -18.22 8.97
CA ARG A 277 7.35 -18.23 10.25
C ARG A 277 7.59 -16.80 10.79
N ARG A 278 7.97 -15.84 9.94
CA ARG A 278 8.25 -14.47 10.38
C ARG A 278 7.01 -13.77 10.95
N GLN A 279 5.86 -13.94 10.33
CA GLN A 279 4.60 -13.39 10.83
C GLN A 279 4.18 -14.09 12.12
N LEU A 280 4.35 -15.40 12.20
CA LEU A 280 4.07 -16.21 13.39
C LEU A 280 4.93 -15.75 14.58
N ASP A 281 6.26 -15.64 14.41
CA ASP A 281 7.18 -15.23 15.46
C ASP A 281 6.76 -13.88 16.06
N ALA A 282 6.38 -12.91 15.23
CA ALA A 282 5.88 -11.60 15.68
C ALA A 282 4.55 -11.69 16.45
N VAL A 283 3.73 -12.71 16.21
CA VAL A 283 2.49 -12.96 16.98
C VAL A 283 2.85 -13.57 18.33
N VAL A 284 3.69 -14.61 18.35
CA VAL A 284 4.08 -15.32 19.57
C VAL A 284 4.83 -14.39 20.53
N GLU A 285 5.76 -13.56 20.04
CA GLU A 285 6.45 -12.55 20.85
C GLU A 285 5.46 -11.57 21.52
N ARG A 286 4.43 -11.11 20.78
CA ARG A 286 3.38 -10.24 21.35
C ARG A 286 2.53 -10.96 22.42
N VAL A 287 2.23 -12.24 22.23
CA VAL A 287 1.50 -13.03 23.21
C VAL A 287 2.31 -13.14 24.50
N VAL A 288 3.59 -13.47 24.39
CA VAL A 288 4.49 -13.62 25.55
C VAL A 288 4.74 -12.28 26.25
N ALA A 289 4.90 -11.19 25.49
CA ALA A 289 5.09 -9.84 26.06
C ALA A 289 3.84 -9.31 26.78
N ASN A 290 2.64 -9.80 26.45
CA ASN A 290 1.38 -9.33 27.03
C ASN A 290 0.53 -10.51 27.52
N PRO A 291 0.93 -11.19 28.61
CA PRO A 291 0.20 -12.34 29.13
C PRO A 291 -1.22 -11.97 29.58
N GLN A 292 -2.18 -12.80 29.17
CA GLN A 292 -3.60 -12.64 29.49
C GLN A 292 -4.07 -13.79 30.41
N PRO A 293 -3.91 -13.71 31.75
CA PRO A 293 -4.23 -14.82 32.64
C PRO A 293 -5.69 -15.30 32.59
N ARG A 294 -6.62 -14.39 32.23
CA ARG A 294 -8.05 -14.72 32.11
C ARG A 294 -8.44 -15.26 30.75
N GLN A 295 -7.58 -15.15 29.75
CA GLN A 295 -7.84 -15.63 28.39
C GLN A 295 -6.56 -16.28 27.86
N PRO A 296 -6.33 -17.56 28.22
CA PRO A 296 -5.09 -18.24 27.85
C PRO A 296 -4.99 -18.39 26.34
N THR A 297 -3.76 -18.35 25.85
CA THR A 297 -3.43 -18.60 24.44
C THR A 297 -2.88 -20.01 24.32
N ALA A 298 -3.37 -20.77 23.33
CA ALA A 298 -2.77 -22.05 22.95
C ALA A 298 -1.88 -21.85 21.72
N LEU A 299 -0.72 -22.49 21.75
CA LEU A 299 0.13 -22.70 20.58
C LEU A 299 0.12 -24.19 20.27
N LEU A 300 -0.37 -24.54 19.06
CA LEU A 300 -0.34 -25.91 18.54
C LEU A 300 0.82 -26.03 17.57
N MET A 301 1.65 -27.05 17.72
CA MET A 301 2.65 -27.50 16.75
C MET A 301 2.10 -28.72 16.03
N ILE A 302 2.15 -28.70 14.71
CA ILE A 302 1.52 -29.72 13.83
C ILE A 302 2.53 -30.12 12.78
N ASP A 303 2.67 -31.42 12.56
CA ASP A 303 3.59 -32.01 11.57
C ASP A 303 2.81 -32.94 10.64
N VAL A 304 3.12 -32.91 9.35
CA VAL A 304 2.55 -33.85 8.37
C VAL A 304 3.32 -35.18 8.43
N ASP A 305 2.62 -36.20 8.83
CA ASP A 305 3.26 -37.54 9.01
C ASP A 305 3.72 -38.11 7.66
N ASP A 306 4.89 -38.74 7.71
CA ASP A 306 5.48 -39.53 6.62
C ASP A 306 5.58 -38.78 5.25
N LEU A 307 5.68 -37.44 5.25
CA LEU A 307 5.81 -36.63 4.03
C LEU A 307 6.99 -37.10 3.16
N LYS A 308 8.10 -37.52 3.78
CA LYS A 308 9.23 -38.08 3.04
C LYS A 308 8.83 -39.33 2.27
N SER A 309 8.09 -40.26 2.88
CA SER A 309 7.61 -41.48 2.22
C SER A 309 6.65 -41.16 1.06
N ILE A 310 5.80 -40.11 1.22
CA ILE A 310 4.93 -39.62 0.16
C ILE A 310 5.78 -39.11 -1.01
N ASN A 311 6.79 -38.29 -0.74
CA ASN A 311 7.70 -37.77 -1.76
C ASN A 311 8.47 -38.88 -2.47
N ASP A 312 9.01 -39.84 -1.72
CA ASP A 312 9.81 -40.93 -2.26
C ASP A 312 8.98 -41.90 -3.12
N THR A 313 7.68 -42.10 -2.78
CA THR A 313 6.79 -43.04 -3.47
C THR A 313 6.05 -42.43 -4.65
N TRP A 314 5.56 -41.18 -4.52
CA TRP A 314 4.67 -40.53 -5.51
C TRP A 314 5.22 -39.23 -6.06
N GLY A 315 6.44 -38.81 -5.69
CA GLY A 315 7.13 -37.63 -6.15
C GLY A 315 6.73 -36.35 -5.42
N HIS A 316 7.56 -35.31 -5.54
CA HIS A 316 7.41 -34.04 -4.83
C HIS A 316 6.09 -33.31 -5.10
N VAL A 317 5.49 -33.48 -6.29
CA VAL A 317 4.18 -32.87 -6.62
C VAL A 317 3.08 -33.40 -5.68
N MET A 318 3.15 -34.67 -5.28
CA MET A 318 2.21 -35.27 -4.33
C MET A 318 2.50 -34.83 -2.90
N GLY A 319 3.78 -34.64 -2.54
CA GLY A 319 4.14 -34.02 -1.27
C GLY A 319 3.65 -32.58 -1.15
N ASP A 320 3.75 -31.79 -2.21
CA ASP A 320 3.20 -30.44 -2.24
C ASP A 320 1.68 -30.44 -2.03
N ARG A 321 0.95 -31.37 -2.67
CA ARG A 321 -0.49 -31.55 -2.43
C ARG A 321 -0.81 -31.96 -0.99
N ALA A 322 0.02 -32.78 -0.36
CA ALA A 322 -0.14 -33.12 1.06
C ALA A 322 -0.02 -31.87 1.97
N ILE A 323 0.95 -31.02 1.69
CA ILE A 323 1.16 -29.75 2.40
C ILE A 323 -0.03 -28.80 2.18
N GLU A 324 -0.50 -28.62 0.93
CA GLU A 324 -1.67 -27.80 0.60
C GLU A 324 -2.94 -28.33 1.27
N GLN A 325 -3.12 -29.65 1.33
CA GLN A 325 -4.24 -30.29 2.01
C GLN A 325 -4.20 -30.04 3.52
N CYS A 326 -3.03 -30.16 4.15
CA CYS A 326 -2.86 -29.81 5.57
C CYS A 326 -3.26 -28.33 5.81
N ALA A 327 -2.81 -27.42 4.97
CA ALA A 327 -3.19 -26.01 5.05
C ALA A 327 -4.71 -25.82 4.90
N ALA A 328 -5.37 -26.55 3.99
CA ALA A 328 -6.82 -26.50 3.81
C ALA A 328 -7.58 -27.01 5.03
N ILE A 329 -7.12 -28.10 5.66
CA ILE A 329 -7.66 -28.63 6.92
C ILE A 329 -7.58 -27.57 8.01
N LEU A 330 -6.42 -26.97 8.19
CA LEU A 330 -6.20 -25.94 9.22
C LEU A 330 -7.08 -24.71 8.99
N ARG A 331 -7.17 -24.18 7.75
CA ARG A 331 -8.08 -23.06 7.44
C ARG A 331 -9.54 -23.36 7.75
N LYS A 332 -9.98 -24.60 7.54
CA LYS A 332 -11.36 -25.00 7.82
C LYS A 332 -11.61 -25.19 9.30
N CYS A 333 -10.59 -25.56 10.06
CA CYS A 333 -10.68 -25.84 11.48
C CYS A 333 -10.61 -24.58 12.34
N PHE A 334 -9.83 -23.56 11.93
CA PHE A 334 -9.56 -22.38 12.75
C PHE A 334 -10.24 -21.12 12.20
N HIS A 335 -10.51 -20.15 13.09
CA HIS A 335 -11.19 -18.91 12.76
C HIS A 335 -10.24 -17.87 12.17
N TYR A 336 -10.82 -16.81 11.57
CA TYR A 336 -10.06 -15.69 11.01
C TYR A 336 -9.17 -14.96 12.06
N ASP A 337 -9.60 -14.93 13.33
CA ASP A 337 -8.86 -14.29 14.42
C ASP A 337 -7.68 -15.16 14.93
N ASP A 338 -7.66 -16.45 14.58
CA ASP A 338 -6.57 -17.36 14.91
C ASP A 338 -5.42 -17.18 13.92
N THR A 339 -4.19 -17.32 14.39
CA THR A 339 -3.02 -17.28 13.51
C THR A 339 -2.65 -18.69 13.11
N VAL A 340 -2.84 -19.03 11.84
CA VAL A 340 -2.42 -20.30 11.24
C VAL A 340 -1.22 -20.04 10.34
N ALA A 341 -0.11 -20.71 10.59
CA ALA A 341 1.16 -20.48 9.91
C ALA A 341 1.83 -21.79 9.45
N ARG A 342 2.57 -21.72 8.34
CA ARG A 342 3.55 -22.72 7.99
C ARG A 342 4.89 -22.34 8.63
N TYR A 343 5.40 -23.19 9.52
CA TYR A 343 6.60 -22.91 10.29
C TYR A 343 7.87 -23.28 9.52
N ALA A 344 7.92 -24.52 8.99
CA ALA A 344 9.00 -25.01 8.13
C ALA A 344 8.52 -26.26 7.40
N GLY A 345 9.00 -26.53 6.18
CA GLY A 345 8.78 -27.80 5.48
C GLY A 345 7.35 -28.36 5.61
N ASP A 346 7.20 -29.37 6.45
CA ASP A 346 5.97 -30.10 6.82
C ASP A 346 5.35 -29.63 8.16
N GLU A 347 5.96 -28.67 8.83
CA GLU A 347 5.54 -28.17 10.13
C GLU A 347 4.63 -26.95 10.03
N PHE A 348 3.53 -26.97 10.77
CA PHE A 348 2.57 -25.89 10.89
C PHE A 348 2.38 -25.50 12.35
N VAL A 349 2.05 -24.23 12.57
CA VAL A 349 1.75 -23.72 13.92
C VAL A 349 0.45 -22.96 13.90
N VAL A 350 -0.36 -23.17 14.94
CA VAL A 350 -1.58 -22.41 15.17
C VAL A 350 -1.48 -21.73 16.52
N VAL A 351 -1.78 -20.42 16.55
CA VAL A 351 -1.91 -19.63 17.77
C VAL A 351 -3.33 -19.15 17.90
N LEU A 352 -4.01 -19.54 18.96
CA LEU A 352 -5.42 -19.19 19.20
C LEU A 352 -5.65 -18.80 20.66
N LYS A 353 -6.64 -17.94 20.88
CA LYS A 353 -7.10 -17.57 22.22
C LYS A 353 -8.20 -18.51 22.68
N LEU A 354 -8.08 -18.99 23.90
CA LEU A 354 -9.09 -19.82 24.54
C LEU A 354 -9.91 -19.00 25.54
N GLN A 355 -11.15 -19.37 25.75
CA GLN A 355 -11.97 -18.79 26.82
C GLN A 355 -11.54 -19.39 28.16
N TYR A 356 -11.33 -20.72 28.19
CA TYR A 356 -10.83 -21.46 29.34
C TYR A 356 -9.73 -22.44 28.90
N PRO A 357 -8.78 -22.80 29.81
CA PRO A 357 -7.70 -23.77 29.47
C PRO A 357 -8.21 -25.12 28.97
N GLY A 358 -9.37 -25.58 29.47
CA GLY A 358 -9.99 -26.86 29.07
C GLY A 358 -10.55 -26.90 27.65
N ASP A 359 -10.78 -25.73 27.03
CA ASP A 359 -11.32 -25.64 25.67
C ASP A 359 -10.38 -26.24 24.63
N ILE A 360 -9.09 -26.40 24.98
CA ILE A 360 -8.09 -27.02 24.10
C ILE A 360 -8.49 -28.42 23.68
N THR A 361 -9.14 -29.21 24.56
CA THR A 361 -9.61 -30.57 24.24
C THR A 361 -10.61 -30.54 23.09
N THR A 362 -11.59 -29.64 23.14
CA THR A 362 -12.59 -29.45 22.07
C THR A 362 -11.93 -28.99 20.75
N VAL A 363 -10.92 -28.14 20.83
CA VAL A 363 -10.15 -27.70 19.65
C VAL A 363 -9.40 -28.88 19.02
N MET A 364 -8.75 -29.72 19.84
CA MET A 364 -8.03 -30.91 19.38
C MET A 364 -8.99 -31.91 18.75
N GLU A 365 -10.14 -32.19 19.38
CA GLU A 365 -11.16 -33.10 18.83
C GLU A 365 -11.67 -32.60 17.47
N ARG A 366 -11.96 -31.29 17.35
CA ARG A 366 -12.39 -30.66 16.10
C ARG A 366 -11.33 -30.81 15.01
N LEU A 367 -10.05 -30.58 15.35
CA LEU A 367 -8.94 -30.72 14.42
C LEU A 367 -8.81 -32.15 13.92
N VAL A 368 -8.79 -33.12 14.83
CA VAL A 368 -8.71 -34.55 14.48
C VAL A 368 -9.89 -34.98 13.60
N GLN A 369 -11.12 -34.58 13.94
CA GLN A 369 -12.28 -34.92 13.13
C GLN A 369 -12.23 -34.25 11.74
N THR A 370 -11.76 -33.01 11.64
CA THR A 370 -11.63 -32.30 10.37
C THR A 370 -10.53 -32.95 9.52
N ALA A 371 -9.40 -33.27 10.12
CA ALA A 371 -8.32 -33.98 9.46
C ALA A 371 -8.78 -35.34 8.89
N ARG A 372 -9.50 -36.14 9.68
CA ARG A 372 -10.06 -37.44 9.22
C ARG A 372 -11.03 -37.29 8.05
N ARG A 373 -11.89 -36.26 8.06
CA ARG A 373 -12.88 -36.00 6.98
C ARG A 373 -12.23 -35.52 5.68
N MET A 374 -11.09 -34.90 5.77
CA MET A 374 -10.36 -34.30 4.66
C MET A 374 -9.02 -35.03 4.39
N ALA A 375 -8.85 -36.25 4.92
CA ALA A 375 -7.56 -36.94 4.91
C ALA A 375 -7.02 -37.21 3.50
N THR A 376 -7.88 -37.40 2.50
CA THR A 376 -7.44 -37.71 1.15
C THR A 376 -7.45 -36.45 0.27
N PRO A 377 -6.30 -35.95 -0.19
CA PRO A 377 -6.24 -34.88 -1.18
C PRO A 377 -6.89 -35.35 -2.49
N GLU A 378 -7.46 -34.40 -3.26
CA GLU A 378 -8.12 -34.72 -4.51
C GLU A 378 -7.15 -35.39 -5.50
N GLY A 379 -7.52 -36.60 -5.94
CA GLY A 379 -6.71 -37.41 -6.85
C GLY A 379 -5.43 -38.02 -6.23
N ALA A 380 -5.28 -38.01 -4.90
CA ALA A 380 -4.13 -38.63 -4.23
C ALA A 380 -4.39 -40.11 -3.87
N PRO A 381 -3.39 -40.97 -4.02
CA PRO A 381 -3.48 -42.39 -3.67
C PRO A 381 -3.21 -42.68 -2.19
N PHE A 382 -3.11 -41.67 -1.34
CA PHE A 382 -2.79 -41.78 0.09
C PHE A 382 -3.75 -40.94 0.94
N ALA A 383 -3.85 -41.32 2.21
CA ALA A 383 -4.52 -40.52 3.23
C ALA A 383 -3.49 -39.75 4.07
N LEU A 384 -3.73 -38.47 4.27
CA LEU A 384 -2.90 -37.58 5.08
C LEU A 384 -3.16 -37.82 6.56
N THR A 385 -2.11 -38.02 7.35
CA THR A 385 -2.16 -37.96 8.80
C THR A 385 -1.30 -36.83 9.33
N ILE A 386 -1.65 -36.33 10.51
CA ILE A 386 -0.96 -35.20 11.17
C ILE A 386 -0.73 -35.55 12.64
N SER A 387 0.45 -35.26 13.13
CA SER A 387 0.79 -35.29 14.55
C SER A 387 0.66 -33.91 15.16
N VAL A 388 0.05 -33.79 16.34
CA VAL A 388 -0.25 -32.50 16.98
C VAL A 388 0.18 -32.49 18.44
N GLY A 389 0.92 -31.46 18.82
CA GLY A 389 1.21 -31.12 20.21
C GLY A 389 0.79 -29.70 20.53
N TYR A 390 0.55 -29.39 21.79
CA TYR A 390 0.19 -28.02 22.18
C TYR A 390 0.86 -27.58 23.47
N ALA A 391 0.96 -26.25 23.63
CA ALA A 391 1.35 -25.58 24.84
C ALA A 391 0.38 -24.45 25.16
N LEU A 392 0.10 -24.22 26.45
CA LEU A 392 -0.74 -23.12 26.91
C LEU A 392 0.12 -21.99 27.47
N PHE A 393 -0.30 -20.76 27.28
CA PHE A 393 0.31 -19.56 27.84
C PHE A 393 -0.75 -18.63 28.43
N PRO A 394 -0.56 -18.09 29.66
CA PRO A 394 0.59 -18.32 30.55
C PRO A 394 0.55 -19.69 31.21
N SER A 395 1.71 -20.33 31.36
CA SER A 395 1.88 -21.59 32.10
C SER A 395 3.23 -21.63 32.83
N ALA A 396 3.31 -22.50 33.85
CA ALA A 396 4.54 -22.63 34.63
C ALA A 396 5.73 -23.09 33.74
N GLY A 397 6.87 -22.40 33.87
CA GLY A 397 8.09 -22.72 33.13
C GLY A 397 8.16 -22.15 31.69
N VAL A 398 7.14 -21.40 31.23
CA VAL A 398 7.14 -20.69 29.94
C VAL A 398 7.29 -19.20 30.20
N GLN A 399 8.45 -18.63 29.86
CA GLN A 399 8.76 -17.22 29.99
C GLN A 399 9.06 -16.54 28.65
N THR A 400 9.48 -17.30 27.66
CA THR A 400 9.86 -16.80 26.34
C THR A 400 9.08 -17.48 25.23
N ALA A 401 9.07 -16.87 24.05
CA ALA A 401 8.52 -17.48 22.83
C ALA A 401 9.19 -18.84 22.54
N SER A 402 10.51 -18.94 22.77
CA SER A 402 11.27 -20.18 22.59
C SER A 402 10.81 -21.30 23.53
N ASP A 403 10.44 -20.96 24.78
CA ASP A 403 9.94 -21.97 25.73
C ASP A 403 8.59 -22.51 25.30
N LEU A 404 7.72 -21.63 24.75
CA LEU A 404 6.39 -21.99 24.27
C LEU A 404 6.48 -22.93 23.06
N TYR A 405 7.33 -22.60 22.08
CA TYR A 405 7.60 -23.49 20.93
C TYR A 405 8.16 -24.85 21.38
N ARG A 406 9.19 -24.84 22.24
CA ARG A 406 9.83 -26.07 22.71
C ARG A 406 8.87 -26.99 23.47
N LEU A 407 7.94 -26.42 24.24
CA LEU A 407 6.94 -27.21 24.96
C LEU A 407 5.93 -27.87 24.02
N ALA A 408 5.42 -27.11 23.04
CA ALA A 408 4.48 -27.64 22.05
C ALA A 408 5.13 -28.71 21.14
N ASP A 409 6.36 -28.47 20.71
CA ASP A 409 7.15 -29.40 19.89
C ASP A 409 7.39 -30.71 20.63
N ARG A 410 7.77 -30.66 21.92
CA ARG A 410 7.93 -31.87 22.75
C ARG A 410 6.65 -32.70 22.79
N HIS A 411 5.50 -32.07 23.02
CA HIS A 411 4.21 -32.78 23.06
C HIS A 411 3.84 -33.35 21.69
N MET A 412 4.15 -32.68 20.60
CA MET A 412 3.95 -33.19 19.25
C MET A 412 4.83 -34.41 18.99
N TYR A 413 6.10 -34.36 19.35
CA TYR A 413 7.03 -35.46 19.21
C TYR A 413 6.57 -36.70 20.02
N GLU A 414 6.08 -36.52 21.25
CA GLU A 414 5.52 -37.58 22.07
C GLU A 414 4.25 -38.20 21.47
N ALA A 415 3.38 -37.38 20.84
CA ALA A 415 2.20 -37.84 20.12
C ALA A 415 2.61 -38.69 18.89
N LYS A 416 3.55 -38.19 18.08
CA LYS A 416 4.05 -38.86 16.87
C LYS A 416 4.64 -40.27 17.17
N HIS A 417 5.21 -40.44 18.35
CA HIS A 417 5.77 -41.74 18.74
C HIS A 417 4.77 -42.69 19.40
N ARG A 418 3.69 -42.18 20.03
CA ARG A 418 2.61 -43.01 20.60
C ARG A 418 1.78 -43.72 19.52
N ASP A 419 1.55 -43.09 18.40
CA ASP A 419 0.71 -43.61 17.31
C ASP A 419 1.48 -44.62 16.39
N ARG A 420 2.79 -44.78 16.62
CA ARG A 420 3.64 -45.77 15.91
C ARG A 420 3.80 -47.13 16.64
N HIS A 421 3.26 -47.25 17.86
CA HIS A 421 3.21 -48.47 18.66
C HIS A 421 1.76 -48.92 18.87
#